data_f34327994e193a20aece571537ea7e59
#
_entry.id   f34327994e193a20aece571537ea7e59
#
_cell.length_a   1.000
_cell.length_b   1.000
_cell.length_c   1.000
_cell.angle_alpha   90.00
_cell.angle_beta   90.00
_cell.angle_gamma   90.00
#
_symmetry.space_group_name_H-M   'P 1'
#
loop_
_entity.id
_entity.type
_entity.pdbx_description
1 polymer ?
#
loop_
_entity_poly.entity_id
_entity_poly.type
_entity_poly.pdbx_seq_one_letter_code
_entity_poly.pdbx_strand_id
1 'polypeptide(L)'
;MTSSAPDLIRRLRAPGYLIMAVTSILPLIDLLMAISPMHAGTVMWRFGAVGLISSAIGAPLLVLTLVYALALLCGDRKVVITVGVIAVLIALLMVAGAGSFTLDALQMKGRVNPAALDKFKGASALALVKLVIMGIASIVLAVSAFRSAKLTKREAVKSTRAGATLIMGQPAAKASIPERADATT
;
A
#
# COMPACT_ATOMS: atom_id res chain seq x y z
N MET A 1 -18.56 17.10 -26.04
CA MET A 1 -18.64 15.85 -25.23
C MET A 1 -17.74 16.02 -24.03
N THR A 2 -18.24 16.57 -22.92
CA THR A 2 -17.51 16.76 -21.67
C THR A 2 -17.68 15.48 -20.85
N SER A 3 -16.66 14.60 -20.90
CA SER A 3 -16.60 13.45 -19.99
C SER A 3 -16.56 13.98 -18.56
N SER A 4 -17.47 13.56 -17.70
CA SER A 4 -17.44 13.96 -16.30
C SER A 4 -16.17 13.42 -15.62
N ALA A 5 -15.59 14.18 -14.69
CA ALA A 5 -14.36 13.78 -13.98
C ALA A 5 -14.41 12.36 -13.41
N PRO A 6 -15.53 11.86 -12.82
CA PRO A 6 -15.64 10.49 -12.33
C PRO A 6 -15.50 9.43 -13.44
N ASP A 7 -15.99 9.69 -14.67
CA ASP A 7 -15.87 8.73 -15.77
C ASP A 7 -14.44 8.61 -16.28
N LEU A 8 -13.69 9.70 -16.26
CA LEU A 8 -12.27 9.71 -16.61
C LEU A 8 -11.44 8.88 -15.64
N ILE A 9 -11.65 9.10 -14.34
CA ILE A 9 -10.95 8.34 -13.27
C ILE A 9 -11.24 6.84 -13.41
N ARG A 10 -12.48 6.48 -13.71
CA ARG A 10 -12.88 5.08 -13.86
C ARG A 10 -12.23 4.40 -15.08
N ARG A 11 -12.05 5.13 -16.18
CA ARG A 11 -11.36 4.64 -17.39
C ARG A 11 -9.85 4.50 -17.18
N LEU A 12 -9.24 5.41 -16.41
CA LEU A 12 -7.81 5.41 -16.14
C LEU A 12 -7.39 4.43 -15.02
N ARG A 13 -8.35 3.82 -14.34
CA ARG A 13 -8.10 2.91 -13.22
C ARG A 13 -7.21 1.72 -13.60
N ALA A 14 -7.58 0.96 -14.64
CA ALA A 14 -6.84 -0.24 -15.04
C ALA A 14 -5.43 0.08 -15.56
N PRO A 15 -5.24 1.03 -16.50
CA PRO A 15 -3.90 1.40 -16.95
C PRO A 15 -3.06 2.04 -15.83
N GLY A 16 -3.68 2.80 -14.92
CA GLY A 16 -2.99 3.39 -13.77
C GLY A 16 -2.37 2.33 -12.86
N TYR A 17 -3.14 1.31 -12.47
CA TYR A 17 -2.62 0.21 -11.65
C TYR A 17 -1.54 -0.60 -12.39
N LEU A 18 -1.69 -0.83 -13.69
CA LEU A 18 -0.69 -1.55 -14.49
C LEU A 18 0.64 -0.79 -14.51
N ILE A 19 0.62 0.51 -14.82
CA ILE A 19 1.84 1.33 -14.85
C ILE A 19 2.51 1.33 -13.48
N MET A 20 1.76 1.52 -12.40
CA MET A 20 2.28 1.50 -11.04
C MET A 20 2.88 0.14 -10.68
N ALA A 21 2.24 -0.98 -11.07
CA ALA A 21 2.77 -2.32 -10.85
C ALA A 21 4.09 -2.53 -11.58
N VAL A 22 4.17 -2.17 -12.88
CA VAL A 22 5.40 -2.29 -13.67
C VAL A 22 6.51 -1.43 -13.08
N THR A 23 6.22 -0.17 -12.73
CA THR A 23 7.20 0.74 -12.11
C THR A 23 7.72 0.24 -10.77
N SER A 24 6.90 -0.50 -10.01
CA SER A 24 7.32 -1.10 -8.73
C SER A 24 8.18 -2.35 -8.91
N ILE A 25 7.94 -3.12 -9.97
CA ILE A 25 8.67 -4.38 -10.22
C ILE A 25 10.10 -4.14 -10.68
N LEU A 26 10.34 -3.14 -11.52
CA LEU A 26 11.67 -2.85 -12.07
C LEU A 26 12.76 -2.68 -11.00
N PRO A 27 12.60 -1.81 -9.97
CA PRO A 27 13.60 -1.67 -8.90
C PRO A 27 13.78 -2.95 -8.08
N LEU A 28 12.76 -3.81 -7.98
CA LEU A 28 12.87 -5.08 -7.28
C LEU A 28 13.67 -6.11 -8.07
N ILE A 29 13.55 -6.11 -9.40
CA ILE A 29 14.39 -6.93 -10.29
C ILE A 29 15.86 -6.50 -10.18
N ASP A 30 16.11 -5.18 -10.28
CA ASP A 30 17.48 -4.64 -10.14
C ASP A 30 18.10 -4.98 -8.80
N LEU A 31 17.30 -4.88 -7.71
CA LEU A 31 17.72 -5.28 -6.38
C LEU A 31 18.06 -6.77 -6.31
N LEU A 32 17.20 -7.63 -6.88
CA LEU A 32 17.41 -9.08 -6.89
C LEU A 32 18.68 -9.45 -7.66
N MET A 33 18.93 -8.80 -8.79
CA MET A 33 20.16 -8.98 -9.58
C MET A 33 21.40 -8.52 -8.79
N ALA A 34 21.32 -7.39 -8.10
CA ALA A 34 22.42 -6.85 -7.31
C ALA A 34 22.78 -7.71 -6.08
N ILE A 35 21.81 -8.43 -5.52
CA ILE A 35 22.01 -9.33 -4.37
C ILE A 35 22.47 -10.73 -4.80
N SER A 36 22.31 -11.07 -6.08
CA SER A 36 22.72 -12.38 -6.63
C SER A 36 24.25 -12.42 -6.88
N PRO A 37 24.95 -13.57 -6.64
CA PRO A 37 24.48 -14.81 -6.03
C PRO A 37 24.28 -14.70 -4.51
N MET A 38 23.24 -15.36 -4.00
CA MET A 38 22.86 -15.27 -2.59
C MET A 38 23.82 -16.09 -1.70
N HIS A 39 24.62 -15.41 -0.86
CA HIS A 39 25.51 -16.01 0.14
C HIS A 39 25.07 -15.67 1.56
N ALA A 40 23.80 -15.97 1.88
CA ALA A 40 23.16 -15.60 3.15
C ALA A 40 23.92 -16.05 4.43
N GLY A 41 24.79 -17.05 4.31
CA GLY A 41 25.65 -17.51 5.38
C GLY A 41 26.80 -16.57 5.76
N THR A 42 27.16 -15.61 4.89
CA THR A 42 28.27 -14.71 5.15
C THR A 42 27.79 -13.36 5.69
N VAL A 43 28.42 -12.88 6.78
CA VAL A 43 28.08 -11.58 7.39
C VAL A 43 28.28 -10.44 6.38
N MET A 44 29.33 -10.50 5.55
CA MET A 44 29.64 -9.48 4.57
C MET A 44 28.53 -9.35 3.52
N TRP A 45 28.00 -10.48 3.05
CA TRP A 45 26.90 -10.48 2.07
C TRP A 45 25.62 -9.92 2.69
N ARG A 46 25.26 -10.38 3.92
CA ARG A 46 24.06 -9.88 4.63
C ARG A 46 24.12 -8.38 4.85
N PHE A 47 25.26 -7.88 5.34
CA PHE A 47 25.50 -6.46 5.53
C PHE A 47 25.34 -5.67 4.22
N GLY A 48 25.94 -6.14 3.12
CA GLY A 48 25.80 -5.52 1.80
C GLY A 48 24.37 -5.57 1.27
N ALA A 49 23.70 -6.72 1.37
CA ALA A 49 22.32 -6.90 0.90
C ALA A 49 21.33 -5.96 1.61
N VAL A 50 21.43 -5.84 2.95
CA VAL A 50 20.55 -4.92 3.71
C VAL A 50 20.85 -3.46 3.37
N GLY A 51 22.12 -3.10 3.13
CA GLY A 51 22.51 -1.78 2.63
C GLY A 51 21.87 -1.46 1.28
N LEU A 52 21.86 -2.39 0.33
CA LEU A 52 21.20 -2.26 -0.97
C LEU A 52 19.66 -2.15 -0.81
N ILE A 53 19.05 -3.00 0.00
CA ILE A 53 17.61 -2.94 0.29
C ILE A 53 17.24 -1.58 0.85
N SER A 54 18.03 -1.04 1.80
CA SER A 54 17.76 0.27 2.40
C SER A 54 17.75 1.42 1.38
N SER A 55 18.50 1.28 0.29
CA SER A 55 18.53 2.28 -0.79
C SER A 55 17.45 2.07 -1.84
N ALA A 56 17.08 0.82 -2.14
CA ALA A 56 16.15 0.49 -3.21
C ALA A 56 14.67 0.57 -2.80
N ILE A 57 14.34 0.38 -1.49
CA ILE A 57 12.95 0.25 -1.03
C ILE A 57 12.12 1.54 -1.16
N GLY A 58 12.77 2.68 -1.28
CA GLY A 58 12.08 3.99 -1.35
C GLY A 58 11.15 4.11 -2.56
N ALA A 59 11.56 3.67 -3.73
CA ALA A 59 10.75 3.73 -4.95
C ALA A 59 9.50 2.82 -4.87
N PRO A 60 9.58 1.53 -4.51
CA PRO A 60 8.41 0.69 -4.28
C PRO A 60 7.44 1.25 -3.24
N LEU A 61 7.94 1.82 -2.13
CA LEU A 61 7.09 2.41 -1.10
C LEU A 61 6.34 3.65 -1.61
N LEU A 62 7.00 4.49 -2.40
CA LEU A 62 6.37 5.64 -3.05
C LEU A 62 5.27 5.19 -4.01
N VAL A 63 5.56 4.20 -4.86
CA VAL A 63 4.55 3.62 -5.78
C VAL A 63 3.37 3.04 -4.99
N LEU A 64 3.62 2.32 -3.90
CA LEU A 64 2.58 1.77 -3.04
C LEU A 64 1.68 2.87 -2.45
N THR A 65 2.27 4.01 -2.09
CA THR A 65 1.54 5.19 -1.61
C THR A 65 0.66 5.79 -2.72
N LEU A 66 1.15 5.84 -3.96
CA LEU A 66 0.36 6.31 -5.11
C LEU A 66 -0.79 5.34 -5.43
N VAL A 67 -0.54 4.02 -5.38
CA VAL A 67 -1.60 3.00 -5.52
C VAL A 67 -2.67 3.17 -4.45
N TYR A 68 -2.27 3.44 -3.20
CA TYR A 68 -3.20 3.73 -2.11
C TYR A 68 -4.05 4.97 -2.39
N ALA A 69 -3.43 6.07 -2.82
CA ALA A 69 -4.15 7.30 -3.16
C ALA A 69 -5.15 7.07 -4.32
N LEU A 70 -4.72 6.38 -5.38
CA LEU A 70 -5.60 6.03 -6.51
C LEU A 70 -6.77 5.13 -6.06
N ALA A 71 -6.49 4.15 -5.21
CA ALA A 71 -7.51 3.24 -4.68
C ALA A 71 -8.56 3.97 -3.83
N LEU A 72 -8.16 4.99 -3.06
CA LEU A 72 -9.08 5.85 -2.33
C LEU A 72 -9.97 6.66 -3.28
N LEU A 73 -9.39 7.25 -4.33
CA LEU A 73 -10.15 8.02 -5.34
C LEU A 73 -11.14 7.15 -6.10
N CYS A 74 -10.77 5.90 -6.38
CA CYS A 74 -11.65 4.93 -7.06
C CYS A 74 -12.64 4.22 -6.14
N GLY A 75 -12.53 4.37 -4.83
CA GLY A 75 -13.34 3.65 -3.84
C GLY A 75 -13.03 2.15 -3.76
N ASP A 76 -11.85 1.72 -4.17
CA ASP A 76 -11.43 0.31 -4.27
C ASP A 76 -10.99 -0.27 -2.93
N ARG A 77 -11.95 -0.59 -2.08
CA ARG A 77 -11.67 -1.14 -0.75
C ARG A 77 -10.76 -2.37 -0.76
N LYS A 78 -10.87 -3.25 -1.76
CA LYS A 78 -10.01 -4.46 -1.86
C LYS A 78 -8.56 -4.06 -2.05
N VAL A 79 -8.29 -3.12 -2.96
CA VAL A 79 -6.94 -2.61 -3.22
C VAL A 79 -6.38 -1.90 -1.98
N VAL A 80 -7.17 -1.09 -1.29
CA VAL A 80 -6.77 -0.41 -0.04
C VAL A 80 -6.33 -1.43 1.02
N ILE A 81 -7.07 -2.53 1.22
CA ILE A 81 -6.70 -3.59 2.16
C ILE A 81 -5.40 -4.29 1.72
N THR A 82 -5.27 -4.61 0.43
CA THR A 82 -4.07 -5.24 -0.12
C THR A 82 -2.83 -4.37 0.10
N VAL A 83 -2.93 -3.06 -0.17
CA VAL A 83 -1.87 -2.09 0.13
C VAL A 83 -1.51 -2.11 1.61
N GLY A 84 -2.51 -2.12 2.50
CA GLY A 84 -2.30 -2.21 3.94
C GLY A 84 -1.52 -3.46 4.36
N VAL A 85 -1.87 -4.62 3.80
CA VAL A 85 -1.17 -5.89 4.07
C VAL A 85 0.28 -5.84 3.57
N ILE A 86 0.50 -5.37 2.33
CA ILE A 86 1.85 -5.24 1.76
C ILE A 86 2.69 -4.27 2.62
N ALA A 87 2.11 -3.15 3.05
CA ALA A 87 2.80 -2.18 3.90
C ALA A 87 3.21 -2.78 5.26
N VAL A 88 2.36 -3.64 5.87
CA VAL A 88 2.73 -4.38 7.09
C VAL A 88 3.90 -5.32 6.83
N LEU A 89 3.88 -6.08 5.74
CA LEU A 89 4.98 -6.99 5.39
C LEU A 89 6.29 -6.23 5.19
N ILE A 90 6.26 -5.07 4.49
CA ILE A 90 7.43 -4.21 4.33
C ILE A 90 7.91 -3.70 5.69
N ALA A 91 7.01 -3.25 6.58
CA ALA A 91 7.38 -2.78 7.91
C ALA A 91 8.07 -3.87 8.73
N LEU A 92 7.55 -5.10 8.72
CA LEU A 92 8.17 -6.25 9.39
C LEU A 92 9.55 -6.56 8.81
N LEU A 93 9.69 -6.52 7.47
CA LEU A 93 10.97 -6.71 6.80
C LEU A 93 11.99 -5.63 7.20
N MET A 94 11.56 -4.37 7.30
CA MET A 94 12.42 -3.25 7.71
C MET A 94 12.88 -3.40 9.16
N VAL A 95 12.00 -3.81 10.08
CA VAL A 95 12.35 -4.06 11.48
C VAL A 95 13.34 -5.22 11.60
N ALA A 96 13.07 -6.34 10.95
CA ALA A 96 13.98 -7.49 10.93
C ALA A 96 15.32 -7.14 10.27
N GLY A 97 15.29 -6.39 9.16
CA GLY A 97 16.47 -5.88 8.47
C GLY A 97 17.30 -4.95 9.34
N ALA A 98 16.68 -4.02 10.05
CA ALA A 98 17.38 -3.11 10.96
C ALA A 98 18.06 -3.86 12.11
N GLY A 99 17.37 -4.87 12.67
CA GLY A 99 17.93 -5.71 13.75
C GLY A 99 19.14 -6.52 13.27
N SER A 100 19.00 -7.26 12.17
CA SER A 100 20.11 -8.04 11.60
C SER A 100 21.28 -7.17 11.15
N PHE A 101 20.98 -6.02 10.51
CA PHE A 101 22.00 -5.07 10.08
C PHE A 101 22.82 -4.51 11.25
N THR A 102 22.15 -4.19 12.38
CA THR A 102 22.83 -3.70 13.58
C THR A 102 23.82 -4.73 14.12
N LEU A 103 23.40 -6.01 14.19
CA LEU A 103 24.25 -7.10 14.66
C LEU A 103 25.44 -7.33 13.71
N ASP A 104 25.19 -7.36 12.39
CA ASP A 104 26.22 -7.54 11.39
C ASP A 104 27.21 -6.35 11.34
N ALA A 105 26.72 -5.12 11.53
CA ALA A 105 27.56 -3.93 11.64
C ALA A 105 28.51 -3.97 12.85
N LEU A 106 28.02 -4.46 14.00
CA LEU A 106 28.86 -4.66 15.19
C LEU A 106 29.96 -5.69 14.96
N GLN A 107 29.64 -6.81 14.29
CA GLN A 107 30.62 -7.84 13.94
C GLN A 107 31.65 -7.36 12.92
N MET A 108 31.21 -6.59 11.93
CA MET A 108 32.08 -6.03 10.88
C MET A 108 33.02 -4.95 11.41
N LYS A 109 32.61 -4.17 12.41
CA LYS A 109 33.43 -3.10 13.01
C LYS A 109 34.82 -3.57 13.44
N GLY A 110 34.94 -4.80 13.95
CA GLY A 110 36.22 -5.40 14.36
C GLY A 110 37.11 -5.84 13.18
N ARG A 111 36.57 -5.89 11.95
CA ARG A 111 37.30 -6.34 10.75
C ARG A 111 37.61 -5.20 9.78
N VAL A 112 37.12 -4.01 10.03
CA VAL A 112 37.33 -2.82 9.16
C VAL A 112 38.68 -2.20 9.47
N ASN A 113 39.41 -1.82 8.42
CA ASN A 113 40.69 -1.10 8.55
C ASN A 113 40.47 0.21 9.35
N PRO A 114 41.30 0.55 10.33
CA PRO A 114 41.20 1.77 11.10
C PRO A 114 41.05 3.05 10.27
N ALA A 115 41.72 3.13 9.12
CA ALA A 115 41.64 4.28 8.21
C ALA A 115 40.24 4.44 7.54
N ALA A 116 39.44 3.36 7.44
CA ALA A 116 38.12 3.35 6.85
C ALA A 116 36.99 3.36 7.90
N LEU A 117 37.32 3.28 9.18
CA LEU A 117 36.35 3.08 10.26
C LEU A 117 35.28 4.17 10.33
N ASP A 118 35.67 5.43 10.14
CA ASP A 118 34.72 6.56 10.24
C ASP A 118 33.76 6.60 9.05
N LYS A 119 34.25 6.28 7.84
CA LYS A 119 33.38 6.12 6.65
C LYS A 119 32.40 4.98 6.85
N PHE A 120 32.86 3.84 7.39
CA PHE A 120 32.02 2.69 7.70
C PHE A 120 30.92 3.02 8.71
N LYS A 121 31.28 3.72 9.82
CA LYS A 121 30.30 4.15 10.83
C LYS A 121 29.25 5.08 10.22
N GLY A 122 29.67 6.08 9.42
CA GLY A 122 28.78 7.00 8.76
C GLY A 122 27.82 6.32 7.80
N ALA A 123 28.32 5.44 6.94
CA ALA A 123 27.52 4.67 5.99
C ALA A 123 26.51 3.74 6.70
N SER A 124 26.97 3.05 7.77
CA SER A 124 26.12 2.16 8.55
C SER A 124 25.02 2.92 9.28
N ALA A 125 25.34 4.08 9.88
CA ALA A 125 24.35 4.91 10.53
C ALA A 125 23.31 5.44 9.54
N LEU A 126 23.74 5.90 8.36
CA LEU A 126 22.83 6.36 7.31
C LEU A 126 21.88 5.26 6.81
N ALA A 127 22.39 4.04 6.60
CA ALA A 127 21.57 2.90 6.20
C ALA A 127 20.53 2.56 7.28
N LEU A 128 20.93 2.57 8.55
CA LEU A 128 20.02 2.32 9.67
C LEU A 128 18.93 3.38 9.77
N VAL A 129 19.29 4.65 9.64
CA VAL A 129 18.32 5.78 9.63
C VAL A 129 17.32 5.61 8.50
N LYS A 130 17.77 5.25 7.29
CA LYS A 130 16.89 4.98 6.15
C LYS A 130 15.93 3.83 6.44
N LEU A 131 16.41 2.71 6.99
CA LEU A 131 15.57 1.56 7.36
C LEU A 131 14.50 1.95 8.37
N VAL A 132 14.85 2.73 9.40
CA VAL A 132 13.91 3.21 10.41
C VAL A 132 12.85 4.13 9.79
N ILE A 133 13.27 5.11 9.00
CA ILE A 133 12.34 6.04 8.33
C ILE A 133 11.38 5.30 7.42
N MET A 134 11.88 4.37 6.58
CA MET A 134 11.04 3.57 5.68
C MET A 134 10.12 2.61 6.45
N GLY A 135 10.59 2.06 7.56
CA GLY A 135 9.77 1.26 8.48
C GLY A 135 8.61 2.08 9.06
N ILE A 136 8.88 3.27 9.58
CA ILE A 136 7.84 4.18 10.10
C ILE A 136 6.85 4.57 9.00
N ALA A 137 7.34 4.95 7.82
CA ALA A 137 6.48 5.30 6.68
C ALA A 137 5.56 4.14 6.28
N SER A 138 6.08 2.90 6.29
CA SER A 138 5.29 1.70 6.00
C SER A 138 4.21 1.45 7.05
N ILE A 139 4.52 1.66 8.35
CA ILE A 139 3.55 1.54 9.44
C ILE A 139 2.44 2.58 9.30
N VAL A 140 2.79 3.84 9.02
CA VAL A 140 1.83 4.93 8.81
C VAL A 140 0.91 4.61 7.63
N LEU A 141 1.47 4.13 6.52
CA LEU A 141 0.70 3.73 5.34
C LEU A 141 -0.26 2.57 5.67
N ALA A 142 0.20 1.54 6.38
CA ALA A 142 -0.61 0.41 6.79
C ALA A 142 -1.78 0.84 7.69
N VAL A 143 -1.51 1.64 8.71
CA VAL A 143 -2.55 2.16 9.63
C VAL A 143 -3.57 3.01 8.87
N SER A 144 -3.11 3.88 7.98
CA SER A 144 -3.97 4.72 7.14
C SER A 144 -4.87 3.87 6.24
N ALA A 145 -4.32 2.85 5.58
CA ALA A 145 -5.05 1.95 4.72
C ALA A 145 -6.16 1.18 5.48
N PHE A 146 -5.84 0.60 6.64
CA PHE A 146 -6.84 -0.11 7.43
C PHE A 146 -7.91 0.80 8.03
N ARG A 147 -7.56 2.03 8.44
CA ARG A 147 -8.55 3.02 8.91
C ARG A 147 -9.50 3.41 7.79
N SER A 148 -8.98 3.72 6.61
CA SER A 148 -9.79 4.09 5.44
C SER A 148 -10.73 2.96 5.02
N ALA A 149 -10.25 1.70 5.00
CA ALA A 149 -11.06 0.54 4.68
C ALA A 149 -12.22 0.31 5.68
N LYS A 150 -12.05 0.68 6.96
CA LYS A 150 -13.11 0.63 7.98
C LYS A 150 -14.15 1.72 7.78
N LEU A 151 -13.74 2.93 7.41
CA LEU A 151 -14.64 4.06 7.16
C LEU A 151 -15.54 3.79 5.97
N THR A 152 -15.00 3.35 4.85
CA THR A 152 -15.76 2.97 3.64
C THR A 152 -16.81 1.88 3.93
N LYS A 153 -16.50 0.92 4.81
CA LYS A 153 -17.48 -0.09 5.24
C LYS A 153 -18.65 0.53 6.01
N ARG A 154 -18.36 1.48 6.90
CA ARG A 154 -19.40 2.13 7.72
C ARG A 154 -20.36 2.97 6.87
N GLU A 155 -19.84 3.68 5.89
CA GLU A 155 -20.65 4.50 4.97
C GLU A 155 -21.54 3.62 4.08
N ALA A 156 -21.02 2.52 3.53
CA ALA A 156 -21.81 1.56 2.76
C ALA A 156 -22.98 0.99 3.57
N VAL A 157 -22.73 0.59 4.84
CA VAL A 157 -23.77 0.06 5.72
C VAL A 157 -24.83 1.13 6.05
N LYS A 158 -24.41 2.38 6.29
CA LYS A 158 -25.36 3.49 6.56
C LYS A 158 -26.23 3.78 5.33
N SER A 159 -25.65 3.81 4.14
CA SER A 159 -26.38 4.03 2.88
C SER A 159 -27.41 2.94 2.63
N THR A 160 -27.06 1.67 2.83
CA THR A 160 -27.99 0.54 2.68
C THR A 160 -29.15 0.63 3.68
N ARG A 161 -28.86 1.03 4.93
CA ARG A 161 -29.89 1.16 5.97
C ARG A 161 -30.83 2.33 5.69
N ALA A 162 -30.32 3.47 5.22
CA ALA A 162 -31.12 4.61 4.83
C ALA A 162 -32.02 4.29 3.62
N GLY A 163 -31.50 3.59 2.61
CA GLY A 163 -32.29 3.13 1.47
C GLY A 163 -33.42 2.17 1.86
N ALA A 164 -33.15 1.23 2.77
CA ALA A 164 -34.17 0.30 3.26
C ALA A 164 -35.30 1.02 4.04
N THR A 165 -34.97 2.06 4.80
CA THR A 165 -35.95 2.85 5.54
C THR A 165 -36.88 3.65 4.60
N LEU A 166 -36.34 4.16 3.49
CA LEU A 166 -37.13 4.86 2.48
C LEU A 166 -38.13 3.95 1.76
N ILE A 167 -37.72 2.71 1.48
CA ILE A 167 -38.60 1.73 0.80
C ILE A 167 -39.73 1.26 1.74
N MET A 168 -39.45 1.08 3.03
CA MET A 168 -40.47 0.68 4.01
C MET A 168 -41.42 1.83 4.39
N GLY A 169 -41.05 3.10 4.19
CA GLY A 169 -41.84 4.27 4.51
C GLY A 169 -42.77 4.74 3.39
N GLN A 170 -42.76 4.10 2.22
CA GLN A 170 -43.69 4.44 1.15
C GLN A 170 -45.04 3.78 1.43
N PRO A 171 -46.11 4.56 1.83
CA PRO A 171 -47.43 3.97 1.99
C PRO A 171 -47.84 3.39 0.64
N ALA A 172 -48.25 2.13 0.64
CA ALA A 172 -48.77 1.47 -0.54
C ALA A 172 -49.75 2.40 -1.25
N ALA A 173 -49.35 2.91 -2.43
CA ALA A 173 -50.22 3.69 -3.27
C ALA A 173 -51.51 2.88 -3.44
N LYS A 174 -52.61 3.38 -2.88
CA LYS A 174 -53.96 2.82 -3.04
C LYS A 174 -54.12 2.55 -4.54
N ALA A 175 -54.11 1.29 -4.92
CA ALA A 175 -54.53 0.86 -6.24
C ALA A 175 -55.98 1.36 -6.40
N SER A 176 -56.15 2.45 -7.11
CA SER A 176 -57.49 2.90 -7.57
C SER A 176 -57.99 1.82 -8.52
N ILE A 177 -58.94 1.04 -8.02
CA ILE A 177 -59.73 0.11 -8.83
C ILE A 177 -60.44 0.96 -9.88
N PRO A 178 -60.25 0.73 -11.17
CA PRO A 178 -61.03 1.41 -12.17
C PRO A 178 -62.50 0.97 -12.01
N GLU A 179 -63.35 1.91 -11.62
CA GLU A 179 -64.79 1.79 -11.58
C GLU A 179 -65.29 1.40 -12.96
N ARG A 180 -65.78 0.18 -13.06
CA ARG A 180 -66.37 -0.41 -14.26
C ARG A 180 -67.68 0.33 -14.53
N ALA A 181 -67.69 1.25 -15.50
CA ALA A 181 -68.91 1.85 -16.00
C ALA A 181 -69.74 0.78 -16.69
N ASP A 182 -70.82 0.36 -16.03
CA ASP A 182 -71.91 -0.41 -16.65
C ASP A 182 -72.58 0.47 -17.68
N ALA A 183 -72.46 0.06 -18.94
CA ALA A 183 -73.27 0.56 -20.03
C ALA A 183 -74.48 -0.35 -20.18
N THR A 184 -75.60 0.11 -19.66
CA THR A 184 -76.94 -0.43 -20.02
C THR A 184 -77.58 0.51 -21.05
N THR A 185 -78.04 -0.10 -22.09
CA THR A 185 -79.05 0.22 -23.16
C THR A 185 -78.46 0.48 -24.53
#